data_a266b97b2d51ea13e1deb079fba8f246
#
_entry.id   a266b97b2d51ea13e1deb079fba8f246
#
_cell.length_a   1.000
_cell.length_b   1.000
_cell.length_c   1.000
_cell.angle_alpha   90.00
_cell.angle_beta   90.00
_cell.angle_gamma   90.00
#
_symmetry.space_group_name_H-M   'P 1'
#
loop_
_entity.id
_entity.type
_entity.pdbx_description
1 polymer ?
#
loop_
_entity_poly.entity_id
_entity_poly.type
_entity_poly.pdbx_seq_one_letter_code
_entity_poly.pdbx_strand_id
1 'polypeptide(L)'
;MYETDSDYPPEFFEDEAAAITSLFDAGLEILHLRKPGASYEDMDKLLRRLPAEYMERIVTHDHFGLASERNLKGVHLNRRNPAVPAGFTGHVSRSCHSLEEVAEYKAACNYVFLSPIYNSISKERYAAT
;
A
#
# COMPACT_ATOMS: atom_id res chain seq x y z
N MET A 1 -6.36 8.10 -5.13
CA MET A 1 -5.55 7.04 -4.51
C MET A 1 -4.73 6.32 -5.56
N TYR A 2 -3.49 6.06 -5.27
CA TYR A 2 -2.58 5.41 -6.20
C TYR A 2 -1.89 4.24 -5.49
N GLU A 3 -1.75 3.13 -6.19
CA GLU A 3 -1.06 1.95 -5.67
C GLU A 3 0.14 1.64 -6.54
N THR A 4 1.32 1.54 -5.95
CA THR A 4 2.48 1.03 -6.66
C THR A 4 2.48 -0.50 -6.50
N ASP A 5 2.64 -1.18 -7.60
CA ASP A 5 2.76 -2.63 -7.62
C ASP A 5 3.94 -2.93 -8.54
N SER A 6 5.10 -2.48 -8.14
CA SER A 6 6.25 -2.49 -9.01
C SER A 6 7.25 -3.53 -8.56
N ASP A 7 7.80 -4.24 -9.54
CA ASP A 7 8.88 -5.19 -9.34
C ASP A 7 10.23 -4.54 -9.59
N TYR A 8 10.30 -3.22 -9.54
CA TYR A 8 11.56 -2.52 -9.75
C TYR A 8 12.62 -3.02 -8.77
N PRO A 9 13.80 -3.36 -9.29
CA PRO A 9 14.93 -3.68 -8.44
C PRO A 9 15.33 -2.48 -7.57
N PRO A 10 15.96 -2.72 -6.41
CA PRO A 10 16.35 -1.62 -5.52
C PRO A 10 17.20 -0.53 -6.16
N GLU A 11 17.98 -0.84 -7.18
CA GLU A 11 18.80 0.16 -7.86
C GLU A 11 18.00 1.23 -8.60
N PHE A 12 16.71 1.00 -8.83
CA PHE A 12 15.85 1.97 -9.48
C PHE A 12 15.01 2.80 -8.51
N PHE A 13 15.24 2.68 -7.22
CA PHE A 13 14.46 3.38 -6.22
C PHE A 13 14.55 4.90 -6.33
N GLU A 14 15.63 5.44 -6.84
CA GLU A 14 15.74 6.88 -7.04
C GLU A 14 14.75 7.38 -8.09
N ASP A 15 14.62 6.65 -9.19
CA ASP A 15 13.66 6.99 -10.23
C ASP A 15 12.24 6.82 -9.73
N GLU A 16 11.99 5.78 -8.95
CA GLU A 16 10.69 5.54 -8.36
C GLU A 16 10.32 6.63 -7.35
N ALA A 17 11.27 7.05 -6.52
CA ALA A 17 11.03 8.14 -5.57
C ALA A 17 10.71 9.45 -6.29
N ALA A 18 11.39 9.73 -7.39
CA ALA A 18 11.10 10.92 -8.18
C ALA A 18 9.70 10.87 -8.78
N ALA A 19 9.29 9.70 -9.29
CA ALA A 19 7.96 9.53 -9.84
C ALA A 19 6.88 9.70 -8.76
N ILE A 20 7.08 9.13 -7.60
CA ILE A 20 6.15 9.26 -6.47
C ILE A 20 6.04 10.72 -6.03
N THR A 21 7.17 11.39 -5.90
CA THR A 21 7.20 12.81 -5.52
C THR A 21 6.42 13.65 -6.52
N SER A 22 6.59 13.37 -7.81
CA SER A 22 5.85 14.09 -8.85
C SER A 22 4.34 13.87 -8.74
N LEU A 23 3.92 12.65 -8.39
CA LEU A 23 2.50 12.37 -8.19
C LEU A 23 1.92 13.17 -7.02
N PHE A 24 2.65 13.23 -5.91
CA PHE A 24 2.21 14.02 -4.76
C PHE A 24 2.19 15.51 -5.08
N ASP A 25 3.19 16.01 -5.78
CA ASP A 25 3.25 17.40 -6.19
C ASP A 25 2.09 17.75 -7.11
N ALA A 26 1.61 16.79 -7.89
CA ALA A 26 0.47 16.97 -8.78
C ALA A 26 -0.88 16.85 -8.06
N GLY A 27 -0.90 16.56 -6.77
CA GLY A 27 -2.12 16.52 -6.00
C GLY A 27 -2.60 15.16 -5.53
N LEU A 28 -1.77 14.11 -5.70
CA LEU A 28 -2.14 12.79 -5.18
C LEU A 28 -2.35 12.86 -3.67
N GLU A 29 -3.48 12.35 -3.19
CA GLU A 29 -3.81 12.42 -1.78
C GLU A 29 -3.26 11.24 -0.98
N ILE A 30 -3.39 10.03 -1.51
CA ILE A 30 -2.98 8.80 -0.82
C ILE A 30 -2.25 7.88 -1.78
N LEU A 31 -1.10 7.39 -1.35
CA LEU A 31 -0.33 6.40 -2.08
C LEU A 31 -0.32 5.09 -1.31
N HIS A 32 -0.71 4.00 -1.97
CA HIS A 32 -0.54 2.66 -1.44
C HIS A 32 0.76 2.08 -1.99
N LEU A 33 1.71 1.85 -1.11
CA LEU A 33 3.03 1.35 -1.48
C LEU A 33 3.06 -0.17 -1.34
N ARG A 34 3.11 -0.86 -2.47
CA ARG A 34 3.11 -2.31 -2.53
C ARG A 34 4.33 -2.80 -3.30
N LYS A 35 5.28 -3.38 -2.57
CA LYS A 35 6.51 -3.92 -3.14
C LYS A 35 6.82 -5.26 -2.47
N PRO A 36 6.10 -6.34 -2.84
CA PRO A 36 6.16 -7.60 -2.09
C PRO A 36 7.54 -8.24 -2.04
N GLY A 37 8.41 -7.95 -3.00
CA GLY A 37 9.76 -8.51 -3.02
C GLY A 37 10.81 -7.67 -2.32
N ALA A 38 10.46 -6.49 -1.83
CA ALA A 38 11.42 -5.59 -1.22
C ALA A 38 11.66 -5.95 0.26
N SER A 39 12.90 -5.83 0.72
CA SER A 39 13.22 -6.00 2.13
C SER A 39 12.80 -4.75 2.92
N TYR A 40 12.79 -4.89 4.25
CA TYR A 40 12.52 -3.77 5.15
C TYR A 40 13.48 -2.61 4.87
N GLU A 41 14.77 -2.92 4.73
CA GLU A 41 15.78 -1.91 4.47
C GLU A 41 15.58 -1.21 3.13
N ASP A 42 15.21 -1.96 2.10
CA ASP A 42 14.98 -1.39 0.78
C ASP A 42 13.77 -0.46 0.78
N MET A 43 12.70 -0.85 1.47
CA MET A 43 11.53 0.01 1.63
C MET A 43 11.88 1.28 2.40
N ASP A 44 12.66 1.14 3.46
CA ASP A 44 13.09 2.29 4.26
C ASP A 44 13.94 3.25 3.42
N LYS A 45 14.82 2.72 2.59
CA LYS A 45 15.62 3.56 1.70
C LYS A 45 14.76 4.35 0.71
N LEU A 46 13.74 3.71 0.17
CA LEU A 46 12.81 4.40 -0.73
C LEU A 46 12.09 5.53 0.02
N LEU A 47 11.57 5.25 1.20
CA LEU A 47 10.86 6.25 1.99
C LEU A 47 11.74 7.43 2.36
N ARG A 48 13.02 7.19 2.64
CA ARG A 48 13.97 8.27 2.98
C ARG A 48 14.20 9.23 1.82
N ARG A 49 13.96 8.80 0.60
CA ARG A 49 14.13 9.65 -0.58
C ARG A 49 12.93 10.53 -0.86
N LEU A 50 11.83 10.30 -0.16
CA LEU A 50 10.62 11.08 -0.32
C LEU A 50 10.60 12.25 0.68
N PRO A 51 10.01 13.39 0.30
CA PRO A 51 9.83 14.49 1.25
C PRO A 51 9.07 14.02 2.49
N ALA A 52 9.54 14.43 3.66
CA ALA A 52 8.94 14.01 4.91
C ALA A 52 7.46 14.40 5.02
N GLU A 53 7.07 15.51 4.40
CA GLU A 53 5.69 15.99 4.40
C GLU A 53 4.71 15.02 3.74
N TYR A 54 5.20 14.10 2.91
CA TYR A 54 4.34 13.14 2.21
C TYR A 54 4.17 11.82 2.95
N MET A 55 4.92 11.60 4.03
CA MET A 55 4.81 10.35 4.80
C MET A 55 3.37 10.10 5.28
N GLU A 56 2.66 11.12 5.69
CA GLU A 56 1.28 11.01 6.16
C GLU A 56 0.27 10.66 5.07
N ARG A 57 0.72 10.58 3.83
CA ARG A 57 -0.12 10.20 2.69
C ARG A 57 0.20 8.82 2.16
N ILE A 58 1.06 8.08 2.85
CA ILE A 58 1.52 6.76 2.39
C ILE A 58 0.93 5.67 3.25
N VAL A 59 0.38 4.65 2.60
CA VAL A 59 -0.10 3.42 3.24
C VAL A 59 0.78 2.29 2.73
N THR A 60 1.33 1.50 3.62
CA THR A 60 2.19 0.38 3.23
C THR A 60 1.44 -0.94 3.29
N HIS A 61 1.74 -1.82 2.33
CA HIS A 61 1.17 -3.16 2.26
C HIS A 61 2.05 -4.22 2.92
N ASP A 62 3.30 -3.87 3.21
CA ASP A 62 4.26 -4.77 3.83
C ASP A 62 5.09 -3.97 4.83
N HIS A 63 5.86 -4.68 5.68
CA HIS A 63 6.77 -4.04 6.63
C HIS A 63 6.06 -2.98 7.48
N PHE A 64 5.01 -3.41 8.16
CA PHE A 64 4.13 -2.50 8.93
C PHE A 64 4.86 -1.71 10.02
N GLY A 65 6.02 -2.20 10.47
CA GLY A 65 6.85 -1.44 11.41
C GLY A 65 7.25 -0.08 10.86
N LEU A 66 7.39 0.06 9.55
CA LEU A 66 7.71 1.34 8.93
C LEU A 66 6.60 2.37 9.09
N ALA A 67 5.34 1.92 9.19
CA ALA A 67 4.24 2.85 9.39
C ALA A 67 4.37 3.61 10.71
N SER A 68 4.83 2.94 11.76
CA SER A 68 5.09 3.58 13.05
C SER A 68 6.39 4.34 13.04
N GLU A 69 7.45 3.75 12.46
CA GLU A 69 8.79 4.33 12.49
C GLU A 69 8.90 5.60 11.65
N ARG A 70 8.19 5.65 10.51
CA ARG A 70 8.21 6.77 9.58
C ARG A 70 6.96 7.64 9.61
N ASN A 71 6.05 7.37 10.54
CA ASN A 71 4.79 8.11 10.65
C ASN A 71 3.99 8.09 9.34
N LEU A 72 3.86 6.92 8.73
CA LEU A 72 3.04 6.77 7.55
C LEU A 72 1.56 6.89 7.90
N LYS A 73 0.73 7.12 6.89
CA LYS A 73 -0.72 7.23 7.10
C LYS A 73 -1.30 5.96 7.71
N GLY A 74 -0.88 4.81 7.22
CA GLY A 74 -1.45 3.58 7.73
C GLY A 74 -0.88 2.31 7.09
N VAL A 75 -1.57 1.22 7.38
CA VAL A 75 -1.22 -0.11 6.89
C VAL A 75 -2.39 -0.70 6.12
N HIS A 76 -2.08 -1.53 5.14
CA HIS A 76 -3.08 -2.24 4.36
C HIS A 76 -2.96 -3.74 4.61
N LEU A 77 -3.97 -4.30 5.26
CA LEU A 77 -4.01 -5.73 5.58
C LEU A 77 -4.24 -6.55 4.32
N ASN A 78 -3.54 -7.64 4.21
CA ASN A 78 -3.59 -8.50 3.05
C ASN A 78 -3.25 -9.93 3.47
N ARG A 79 -3.21 -10.84 2.51
CA ARG A 79 -2.97 -12.25 2.83
C ARG A 79 -1.60 -12.48 3.46
N ARG A 80 -0.59 -11.71 3.06
CA ARG A 80 0.76 -11.81 3.63
C ARG A 80 0.84 -11.21 5.02
N ASN A 81 0.04 -10.18 5.29
CA ASN A 81 0.08 -9.40 6.52
C ASN A 81 -1.36 -9.18 7.01
N PRO A 82 -1.95 -10.16 7.69
CA PRO A 82 -3.37 -10.12 8.00
C PRO A 82 -3.74 -9.40 9.30
N ALA A 83 -2.76 -8.95 10.06
CA ALA A 83 -3.02 -8.39 11.39
C ALA A 83 -2.40 -7.01 11.57
N VAL A 84 -3.11 -6.15 12.29
CA VAL A 84 -2.62 -4.82 12.66
C VAL A 84 -1.51 -4.99 13.71
N PRO A 85 -0.39 -4.29 13.57
CA PRO A 85 0.65 -4.32 14.61
C PRO A 85 0.12 -3.84 15.96
N ALA A 86 0.59 -4.44 17.02
CA ALA A 86 0.19 -4.05 18.36
C ALA A 86 0.51 -2.57 18.62
N GLY A 87 -0.47 -1.84 19.16
CA GLY A 87 -0.29 -0.43 19.48
C GLY A 87 -0.39 0.53 18.29
N PHE A 88 -0.62 0.03 17.08
CA PHE A 88 -0.76 0.89 15.92
C PHE A 88 -2.10 1.64 15.95
N THR A 89 -2.07 2.95 15.75
CA THR A 89 -3.25 3.81 15.83
C THR A 89 -3.58 4.53 14.52
N GLY A 90 -2.83 4.30 13.45
CA GLY A 90 -3.06 4.94 12.17
C GLY A 90 -4.22 4.34 11.38
N HIS A 91 -4.32 4.72 10.12
CA HIS A 91 -5.32 4.18 9.22
C HIS A 91 -5.11 2.70 8.97
N VAL A 92 -6.20 1.96 8.85
CA VAL A 92 -6.18 0.55 8.49
C VAL A 92 -7.10 0.34 7.30
N SER A 93 -6.59 -0.31 6.29
CA SER A 93 -7.39 -0.76 5.16
C SER A 93 -7.15 -2.23 4.94
N ARG A 94 -7.95 -2.86 4.10
CA ARG A 94 -7.84 -4.29 3.86
C ARG A 94 -8.30 -4.66 2.46
N SER A 95 -7.64 -5.64 1.87
CA SER A 95 -8.08 -6.26 0.62
C SER A 95 -9.15 -7.30 0.94
N CYS A 96 -10.29 -7.18 0.27
CA CYS A 96 -11.39 -8.14 0.36
C CYS A 96 -11.64 -8.74 -1.01
N HIS A 97 -12.07 -9.98 -1.05
CA HIS A 97 -12.29 -10.71 -2.28
C HIS A 97 -13.73 -11.17 -2.45
N SER A 98 -14.61 -10.81 -1.53
CA SER A 98 -16.03 -11.12 -1.59
C SER A 98 -16.82 -10.07 -0.83
N LEU A 99 -18.12 -9.99 -1.11
CA LEU A 99 -19.00 -9.10 -0.37
C LEU A 99 -19.11 -9.52 1.09
N GLU A 100 -18.97 -10.81 1.36
CA GLU A 100 -18.99 -11.33 2.72
C GLU A 100 -17.81 -10.83 3.52
N GLU A 101 -16.62 -10.81 2.91
CA GLU A 101 -15.44 -10.26 3.55
C GLU A 101 -15.57 -8.76 3.79
N VAL A 102 -16.15 -8.04 2.84
CA VAL A 102 -16.42 -6.61 3.03
C VAL A 102 -17.30 -6.39 4.25
N ALA A 103 -18.39 -7.15 4.36
CA ALA A 103 -19.29 -7.04 5.50
C ALA A 103 -18.61 -7.36 6.82
N GLU A 104 -17.68 -8.33 6.81
CA GLU A 104 -16.97 -8.74 8.00
C GLU A 104 -15.95 -7.71 8.47
N TYR A 105 -15.21 -7.10 7.55
CA TYR A 105 -14.05 -6.28 7.90
C TYR A 105 -14.26 -4.78 7.83
N LYS A 106 -15.27 -4.30 7.12
CA LYS A 106 -15.41 -2.86 6.90
C LYS A 106 -15.52 -2.04 8.19
N ALA A 107 -16.11 -2.63 9.24
CA ALA A 107 -16.27 -1.92 10.49
C ALA A 107 -14.96 -1.76 11.26
N ALA A 108 -14.01 -2.65 11.02
CA ALA A 108 -12.71 -2.63 11.69
C ALA A 108 -11.66 -1.84 10.90
N CYS A 109 -11.99 -1.40 9.70
CA CYS A 109 -11.06 -0.71 8.81
C CYS A 109 -11.57 0.69 8.47
N ASN A 110 -10.67 1.59 8.13
CA ASN A 110 -11.05 2.90 7.63
C ASN A 110 -11.67 2.78 6.25
N TYR A 111 -11.17 1.86 5.44
CA TYR A 111 -11.77 1.48 4.16
C TYR A 111 -11.28 0.10 3.76
N VAL A 112 -11.95 -0.49 2.79
CA VAL A 112 -11.60 -1.79 2.23
C VAL A 112 -11.56 -1.70 0.72
N PHE A 113 -10.70 -2.54 0.11
CA PHE A 113 -10.68 -2.72 -1.34
C PHE A 113 -11.42 -4.01 -1.65
N LEU A 114 -12.33 -3.97 -2.60
CA LEU A 114 -12.96 -5.18 -3.10
C LEU A 114 -12.33 -5.52 -4.44
N SER A 115 -11.62 -6.64 -4.47
CA SER A 115 -11.03 -7.15 -5.71
C SER A 115 -11.84 -8.35 -6.16
N PRO A 116 -12.46 -8.28 -7.34
CA PRO A 116 -13.22 -9.42 -7.84
C PRO A 116 -12.32 -10.63 -8.03
N ILE A 117 -12.86 -11.81 -7.79
CA ILE A 117 -12.15 -13.06 -8.06
C ILE A 117 -12.62 -13.56 -9.41
N TYR A 118 -11.68 -13.69 -10.35
CA TYR A 118 -11.97 -14.23 -11.68
C TYR A 118 -11.21 -15.54 -11.86
N ASN A 119 -11.76 -16.40 -12.67
CA ASN A 119 -11.04 -17.58 -13.11
C ASN A 119 -9.99 -17.17 -14.17
N SER A 120 -9.15 -18.10 -14.57
CA SER A 120 -8.08 -17.81 -15.51
C SER A 120 -8.54 -17.27 -16.86
N ILE A 121 -9.74 -17.66 -17.30
CA ILE A 121 -10.29 -17.22 -18.58
C ILE A 121 -10.63 -15.74 -18.54
N SER A 122 -11.04 -15.26 -17.40
CA SER A 122 -11.48 -13.88 -17.21
C SER A 122 -10.35 -12.91 -16.86
N LYS A 123 -9.13 -13.39 -16.72
CA LYS A 123 -8.01 -12.54 -16.30
C LYS A 123 -7.78 -11.34 -17.19
N GLU A 124 -7.99 -11.48 -18.46
CA GLU A 124 -7.80 -10.39 -19.40
C GLU A 124 -8.70 -9.20 -19.10
N ARG A 125 -9.84 -9.43 -18.50
CA ARG A 125 -10.78 -8.38 -18.17
C ARG A 125 -10.33 -7.56 -16.96
N TYR A 126 -9.44 -8.09 -16.17
CA TYR A 126 -8.88 -7.34 -15.04
C TYR A 126 -8.10 -6.13 -15.49
N ALA A 127 -7.40 -6.26 -16.59
CA ALA A 127 -6.62 -5.16 -17.09
C ALA A 127 -7.47 -3.96 -17.45
N ALA A 128 -8.74 -4.16 -17.69
CA ALA A 128 -9.69 -3.11 -18.03
C ALA A 128 -10.30 -2.43 -16.80
N THR A 129 -10.10 -3.01 -15.64
CA THR A 129 -10.60 -2.45 -14.41
C THR A 129 -9.49 -1.79 -13.64
#